data_bed5c58d84f60817637af88c484a5953
#
_entry.id   bed5c58d84f60817637af88c484a5953
#
_cell.length_a   1.000
_cell.length_b   1.000
_cell.length_c   1.000
_cell.angle_alpha   90.00
_cell.angle_beta   90.00
_cell.angle_gamma   90.00
#
_symmetry.space_group_name_H-M   'P 1'
#
loop_
_entity.id
_entity.type
_entity.pdbx_description
1 polymer ?
#
loop_
_entity_poly.entity_id
_entity_poly.type
_entity_poly.pdbx_seq_one_letter_code
_entity_poly.pdbx_strand_id
1 'polypeptide(L)'
;MTRVVISPAAEHDLEYIWLTIAADNPPTATRILRAIGTRIDRLADHPRLGPRRTDIRPAARMLVEGPYLILFETHPDTDEGPIDEVEIVRVVDGRRDLTHLF
;
A
#
# COMPACT_ATOMS: atom_id res chain seq x y z
N MET A 1 10.57 16.42 -1.74
CA MET A 1 9.59 15.49 -1.13
C MET A 1 8.82 14.80 -2.23
N THR A 2 8.72 13.51 -2.15
CA THR A 2 7.99 12.70 -3.13
C THR A 2 6.48 12.79 -2.88
N ARG A 3 5.70 12.97 -3.93
CA ARG A 3 4.24 12.97 -3.82
C ARG A 3 3.73 11.55 -3.68
N VAL A 4 2.82 11.30 -2.74
CA VAL A 4 2.16 10.00 -2.55
C VAL A 4 0.72 10.10 -3.03
N VAL A 5 0.35 9.21 -3.94
CA VAL A 5 -0.98 9.16 -4.54
C VAL A 5 -1.59 7.80 -4.26
N ILE A 6 -2.87 7.76 -3.90
CA ILE A 6 -3.60 6.52 -3.66
C ILE A 6 -4.50 6.28 -4.87
N SER A 7 -4.33 5.13 -5.53
CA SER A 7 -5.14 4.79 -6.70
C SER A 7 -6.61 4.57 -6.30
N PRO A 8 -7.54 4.70 -7.24
CA PRO A 8 -8.95 4.38 -6.95
C PRO A 8 -9.15 2.96 -6.43
N ALA A 9 -8.42 1.98 -6.96
CA ALA A 9 -8.50 0.60 -6.48
C ALA A 9 -8.02 0.47 -5.03
N ALA A 10 -6.93 1.17 -4.68
CA ALA A 10 -6.41 1.16 -3.31
C ALA A 10 -7.36 1.88 -2.34
N GLU A 11 -7.97 2.98 -2.76
CA GLU A 11 -9.00 3.65 -1.95
C GLU A 11 -10.17 2.72 -1.66
N HIS A 12 -10.61 1.98 -2.67
CA HIS A 12 -11.67 0.99 -2.52
C HIS A 12 -11.25 -0.13 -1.57
N ASP A 13 -10.01 -0.60 -1.66
CA ASP A 13 -9.46 -1.60 -0.74
C ASP A 13 -9.50 -1.12 0.71
N LEU A 14 -9.09 0.12 0.96
CA LEU A 14 -9.07 0.70 2.31
C LEU A 14 -10.49 0.81 2.87
N GLU A 15 -11.45 1.25 2.06
CA GLU A 15 -12.84 1.32 2.46
C GLU A 15 -13.38 -0.07 2.82
N TYR A 16 -13.10 -1.07 1.99
CA TYR A 16 -13.53 -2.44 2.23
C TYR A 16 -12.96 -3.00 3.54
N ILE A 17 -11.66 -2.75 3.79
CA ILE A 17 -11.00 -3.16 5.03
C ILE A 17 -11.71 -2.52 6.24
N TRP A 18 -11.97 -1.22 6.16
CA TRP A 18 -12.64 -0.51 7.25
C TRP A 18 -14.03 -1.07 7.52
N LEU A 19 -14.85 -1.22 6.48
CA LEU A 19 -16.22 -1.72 6.62
C LEU A 19 -16.24 -3.14 7.19
N THR A 20 -15.32 -4.00 6.75
CA THR A 20 -15.25 -5.39 7.22
C THR A 20 -14.95 -5.46 8.71
N ILE A 21 -13.99 -4.66 9.18
CA ILE A 21 -13.59 -4.66 10.59
C ILE A 21 -14.60 -3.92 11.45
N ALA A 22 -15.10 -2.78 10.97
CA ALA A 22 -16.01 -1.92 11.71
C ALA A 22 -17.38 -2.58 11.96
N ALA A 23 -17.75 -3.58 11.15
CA ALA A 23 -18.95 -4.35 11.38
C ALA A 23 -18.99 -4.97 12.80
N ASP A 24 -17.82 -5.37 13.31
CA ASP A 24 -17.67 -5.95 14.64
C ASP A 24 -17.05 -5.00 15.65
N ASN A 25 -16.10 -4.15 15.22
CA ASN A 25 -15.31 -3.33 16.13
C ASN A 25 -14.81 -2.05 15.45
N PRO A 26 -15.62 -0.97 15.46
CA PRO A 26 -15.22 0.30 14.86
C PRO A 26 -13.90 0.89 15.39
N PRO A 27 -13.61 0.87 16.70
CA PRO A 27 -12.32 1.37 17.19
C PRO A 27 -11.12 0.60 16.61
N THR A 28 -11.22 -0.70 16.45
CA THR A 28 -10.17 -1.52 15.84
C THR A 28 -10.00 -1.16 14.37
N ALA A 29 -11.09 -0.95 13.64
CA ALA A 29 -11.04 -0.53 12.24
C ALA A 29 -10.26 0.79 12.11
N THR A 30 -10.57 1.78 12.94
CA THR A 30 -9.89 3.07 12.94
C THR A 30 -8.39 2.92 13.23
N ARG A 31 -8.04 2.10 14.22
CA ARG A 31 -6.64 1.86 14.59
C ARG A 31 -5.86 1.22 13.45
N ILE A 32 -6.44 0.24 12.79
CA ILE A 32 -5.79 -0.47 11.67
C ILE A 32 -5.61 0.46 10.48
N LEU A 33 -6.64 1.20 10.09
CA LEU A 33 -6.53 2.15 8.98
C LEU A 33 -5.52 3.25 9.26
N ARG A 34 -5.44 3.70 10.51
CA ARG A 34 -4.45 4.71 10.92
C ARG A 34 -3.02 4.15 10.81
N ALA A 35 -2.80 2.90 11.20
CA ALA A 35 -1.50 2.24 11.10
C ALA A 35 -1.08 2.09 9.63
N ILE A 36 -2.00 1.68 8.76
CA ILE A 36 -1.75 1.59 7.32
C ILE A 36 -1.39 2.97 6.75
N GLY A 37 -2.16 4.00 7.12
CA GLY A 37 -1.92 5.38 6.68
C GLY A 37 -0.54 5.88 7.10
N THR A 38 -0.10 5.56 8.30
CA THR A 38 1.23 5.95 8.79
C THR A 38 2.34 5.30 7.96
N ARG A 39 2.17 4.03 7.58
CA ARG A 39 3.12 3.35 6.69
C ARG A 39 3.18 4.02 5.32
N ILE A 40 2.03 4.35 4.75
CA ILE A 40 1.95 5.02 3.45
C ILE A 40 2.63 6.39 3.50
N ASP A 41 2.40 7.15 4.57
CA ASP A 41 2.97 8.51 4.71
C ASP A 41 4.49 8.50 4.72
N ARG A 42 5.12 7.44 5.22
CA ARG A 42 6.57 7.32 5.25
C ARG A 42 7.19 7.26 3.85
N LEU A 43 6.42 6.86 2.86
CA LEU A 43 6.91 6.78 1.48
C LEU A 43 7.19 8.17 0.87
N ALA A 44 6.65 9.24 1.44
CA ALA A 44 6.97 10.60 0.99
C ALA A 44 8.46 10.93 1.19
N ASP A 45 9.05 10.45 2.28
CA ASP A 45 10.47 10.67 2.61
C ASP A 45 11.34 9.48 2.22
N HIS A 46 10.76 8.29 2.10
CA HIS A 46 11.48 7.04 1.82
C HIS A 46 10.76 6.25 0.73
N PRO A 47 10.76 6.74 -0.53
CA PRO A 47 9.95 6.14 -1.60
C PRO A 47 10.37 4.71 -1.99
N ARG A 48 11.57 4.28 -1.60
CA ARG A 48 12.05 2.91 -1.86
C ARG A 48 12.07 2.04 -0.61
N LEU A 49 11.28 2.39 0.39
CA LEU A 49 11.28 1.69 1.68
C LEU A 49 10.88 0.22 1.56
N GLY A 50 9.96 -0.10 0.66
CA GLY A 50 9.52 -1.48 0.43
C GLY A 50 10.34 -2.17 -0.65
N PRO A 51 10.70 -3.44 -0.45
CA PRO A 51 11.43 -4.20 -1.45
C PRO A 51 10.60 -4.45 -2.70
N ARG A 52 11.27 -4.70 -3.81
CA ARG A 52 10.62 -5.09 -5.06
C ARG A 52 9.95 -6.45 -4.92
N ARG A 53 8.79 -6.59 -5.55
CA ARG A 53 8.03 -7.84 -5.64
C ARG A 53 7.69 -8.10 -7.11
N THR A 54 8.72 -8.40 -7.88
CA THR A 54 8.59 -8.65 -9.33
C THR A 54 7.79 -9.91 -9.65
N ASP A 55 7.64 -10.79 -8.68
CA ASP A 55 6.76 -11.97 -8.76
C ASP A 55 5.28 -11.60 -8.85
N ILE A 56 4.91 -10.41 -8.33
CA ILE A 56 3.53 -9.92 -8.38
C ILE A 56 3.32 -9.11 -9.66
N ARG A 57 4.25 -8.18 -9.92
CA ARG A 57 4.19 -7.27 -11.06
C ARG A 57 5.56 -6.64 -11.25
N PRO A 58 6.02 -6.37 -12.50
CA PRO A 58 7.40 -5.91 -12.74
C PRO A 58 7.83 -4.69 -11.92
N ALA A 59 6.93 -3.71 -11.73
CA ALA A 59 7.25 -2.47 -11.01
C ALA A 59 6.81 -2.51 -9.54
N ALA A 60 6.26 -3.61 -9.06
CA ALA A 60 5.68 -3.67 -7.72
C ALA A 60 6.73 -3.61 -6.63
N ARG A 61 6.45 -2.81 -5.61
CA ARG A 61 7.13 -2.81 -4.31
C ARG A 61 6.08 -3.02 -3.23
N MET A 62 6.51 -3.47 -2.05
CA MET A 62 5.57 -3.85 -1.01
C MET A 62 6.04 -3.44 0.38
N LEU A 63 5.10 -2.89 1.15
CA LEU A 63 5.23 -2.73 2.60
C LEU A 63 4.26 -3.66 3.29
N VAL A 64 4.58 -4.02 4.54
CA VAL A 64 3.73 -4.88 5.37
C VAL A 64 3.27 -4.10 6.59
N GLU A 65 1.96 -4.16 6.88
CA GLU A 65 1.39 -3.66 8.13
C GLU A 65 0.44 -4.72 8.69
N GLY A 66 0.87 -5.44 9.73
CA GLY A 66 0.11 -6.58 10.25
C GLY A 66 -0.14 -7.62 9.16
N PRO A 67 -1.40 -8.06 8.96
CA PRO A 67 -1.71 -9.01 7.89
C PRO A 67 -1.86 -8.33 6.53
N TYR A 68 -1.77 -6.99 6.46
CA TYR A 68 -2.04 -6.25 5.23
C TYR A 68 -0.77 -5.97 4.45
N LEU A 69 -0.87 -6.07 3.12
CA LEU A 69 0.20 -5.77 2.19
C LEU A 69 -0.17 -4.49 1.44
N ILE A 70 0.75 -3.53 1.42
CA ILE A 70 0.61 -2.28 0.71
C ILE A 70 1.48 -2.38 -0.54
N LEU A 71 0.83 -2.54 -1.71
CA LEU A 71 1.52 -2.65 -2.98
C LEU A 71 1.60 -1.27 -3.62
N PHE A 72 2.81 -0.85 -3.98
CA PHE A 72 3.03 0.47 -4.56
C PHE A 72 4.06 0.41 -5.69
N GLU A 73 4.08 1.47 -6.49
CA GLU A 73 5.04 1.67 -7.56
C GLU A 73 5.63 3.06 -7.44
N THR A 74 6.88 3.20 -7.89
CA THR A 74 7.52 4.52 -7.93
C THR A 74 7.53 5.05 -9.35
N HIS A 75 7.46 6.36 -9.50
CA HIS A 75 7.56 7.04 -10.78
C HIS A 75 8.64 8.13 -10.70
N PRO A 76 9.75 7.99 -11.40
CA PRO A 76 10.11 6.84 -12.26
C PRO A 76 10.41 5.56 -11.48
N ASP A 77 10.29 4.42 -12.14
CA ASP A 77 10.57 3.10 -11.55
C ASP A 77 12.09 2.82 -11.64
N THR A 78 12.83 3.46 -10.75
CA THR A 78 14.28 3.39 -10.72
C THR A 78 14.79 2.98 -9.34
N ASP A 79 16.02 2.45 -9.28
CA ASP A 79 16.65 2.09 -8.01
C ASP A 79 17.53 3.21 -7.45
N GLU A 80 17.81 4.24 -8.25
CA GLU A 80 18.62 5.39 -7.85
C GLU A 80 18.02 6.67 -8.41
N GLY A 81 18.41 7.78 -7.81
CA GLY A 81 17.97 9.10 -8.24
C GLY A 81 16.64 9.52 -7.64
N PRO A 82 16.17 10.72 -8.00
CA PRO A 82 14.93 11.24 -7.42
C PRO A 82 13.70 10.50 -7.89
N ILE A 83 12.73 10.38 -6.99
CA ILE A 83 11.41 9.83 -7.27
C ILE A 83 10.40 10.98 -7.16
N ASP A 84 9.61 11.19 -8.20
CA ASP A 84 8.62 12.26 -8.23
C ASP A 84 7.34 11.86 -7.53
N GLU A 85 6.92 10.60 -7.69
CA GLU A 85 5.65 10.12 -7.19
C GLU A 85 5.74 8.66 -6.74
N VAL A 86 5.01 8.35 -5.67
CA VAL A 86 4.70 6.98 -5.27
C VAL A 86 3.21 6.78 -5.46
N GLU A 87 2.84 5.73 -6.17
CA GLU A 87 1.44 5.36 -6.35
C GLU A 87 1.12 4.12 -5.53
N ILE A 88 0.19 4.24 -4.58
CA ILE A 88 -0.33 3.09 -3.85
C ILE A 88 -1.32 2.40 -4.77
N VAL A 89 -0.97 1.19 -5.22
CA VAL A 89 -1.73 0.47 -6.26
C VAL A 89 -2.83 -0.38 -5.66
N ARG A 90 -2.52 -1.13 -4.61
CA ARG A 90 -3.48 -1.97 -3.89
C ARG A 90 -3.12 -2.07 -2.41
N VAL A 91 -4.13 -2.31 -1.57
CA VAL A 91 -3.93 -2.68 -0.15
C VAL A 91 -4.78 -3.92 0.10
N VAL A 92 -4.14 -5.04 0.39
CA VAL A 92 -4.81 -6.33 0.47
C VAL A 92 -4.39 -7.13 1.70
N ASP A 93 -5.25 -8.06 2.11
CA ASP A 93 -4.91 -9.05 3.13
C ASP A 93 -3.89 -10.02 2.54
N GLY A 94 -2.73 -10.16 3.19
CA GLY A 94 -1.61 -10.98 2.70
C GLY A 94 -1.89 -12.49 2.67
N ARG A 95 -3.03 -12.92 3.22
CA ARG A 95 -3.45 -14.33 3.16
C ARG A 95 -4.13 -14.68 1.84
N ARG A 96 -4.44 -13.69 1.00
CA ARG A 96 -5.05 -13.88 -0.32
C ARG A 96 -3.98 -14.28 -1.34
N ASP A 97 -4.43 -14.91 -2.41
CA ASP A 97 -3.56 -15.21 -3.56
C ASP A 97 -3.26 -13.92 -4.32
N LEU A 98 -2.01 -13.47 -4.23
CA LEU A 98 -1.57 -12.20 -4.81
C LEU A 98 -1.43 -12.25 -6.34
N THR A 99 -1.34 -13.44 -6.93
CA THR A 99 -1.18 -13.57 -8.39
C THR A 99 -2.42 -13.16 -9.17
N HIS A 100 -3.56 -13.05 -8.51
CA HIS A 100 -4.85 -12.69 -9.13
C HIS A 100 -5.23 -11.23 -8.92
N LEU A 101 -4.33 -10.38 -8.39
CA LEU A 101 -4.63 -8.97 -8.12
C LEU A 101 -4.61 -8.09 -9.38
N PHE A 102 -3.89 -8.51 -10.41
CA PHE A 102 -3.67 -7.69 -11.60
C PHE A 102 -4.02 -8.42 -12.88
#